data_06c8024811a2251011bce1bad11bae41
#
_entry.id   06c8024811a2251011bce1bad11bae41
#
_cell.length_a   1.000
_cell.length_b   1.000
_cell.length_c   1.000
_cell.angle_alpha   90.00
_cell.angle_beta   90.00
_cell.angle_gamma   90.00
#
_symmetry.space_group_name_H-M   'P 1'
#
loop_
_entity.id
_entity.type
_entity.pdbx_description
1 polymer ?
#
loop_
_entity_poly.entity_id
_entity_poly.type
_entity_poly.pdbx_seq_one_letter_code
_entity_poly.pdbx_strand_id
1 'polypeptide(L)'
;MPILLTAIFVGLIGQLVDGALGMAYGVTCSTFLLTLGVAPAMISYSVKVSEIFTTGISGVSHLFHQNVSRALFWELAVPGVAGGVTGAYILANFPGEKFKPWISGYLILMGLYILWRSNHKPIVIGTEPTKAVPLAAVGGFLDAVGGGGWGPVVTSTLLAKGHQPRYVIGSVNLAEFFVTLSQAITFFIFLKLENFRIIAGLILGGIIAAPFAAKLCQILPAKVLMRLVGILLILISTRTLLLALGKI
;
A
#
# COMPACT_ATOMS: atom_id res chain seq x y z
N MET A 1 5.50 -11.49 23.05
CA MET A 1 5.34 -12.56 22.04
C MET A 1 4.09 -12.43 21.16
N PRO A 2 2.88 -12.17 21.66
CA PRO A 2 1.69 -12.16 20.81
C PRO A 2 1.77 -11.13 19.65
N ILE A 3 2.22 -9.90 19.90
CA ILE A 3 2.26 -8.83 18.87
C ILE A 3 3.22 -9.15 17.71
N LEU A 4 4.34 -9.80 17.97
CA LEU A 4 5.29 -10.22 16.93
C LEU A 4 4.67 -11.29 16.03
N LEU A 5 4.07 -12.32 16.60
CA LEU A 5 3.41 -13.40 15.86
C LEU A 5 2.24 -12.85 15.02
N THR A 6 1.45 -11.95 15.61
CA THR A 6 0.38 -11.27 14.87
C THR A 6 0.93 -10.46 13.71
N ALA A 7 2.01 -9.70 13.92
CA ALA A 7 2.65 -8.92 12.85
C ALA A 7 3.24 -9.82 11.75
N ILE A 8 3.84 -10.98 12.09
CA ILE A 8 4.29 -11.98 11.11
C ILE A 8 3.10 -12.46 10.27
N PHE A 9 2.00 -12.83 10.91
CA PHE A 9 0.81 -13.30 10.21
C PHE A 9 0.19 -12.23 9.31
N VAL A 10 0.11 -11.00 9.81
CA VAL A 10 -0.37 -9.84 9.03
C VAL A 10 0.53 -9.56 7.83
N GLY A 11 1.86 -9.54 8.02
CA GLY A 11 2.84 -9.36 6.96
C GLY A 11 2.78 -10.48 5.93
N LEU A 12 2.58 -11.72 6.37
CA LEU A 12 2.42 -12.89 5.50
C LEU A 12 1.17 -12.76 4.62
N ILE A 13 0.00 -12.45 5.21
CA ILE A 13 -1.24 -12.24 4.44
C ILE A 13 -1.08 -11.04 3.50
N GLY A 14 -0.59 -9.91 4.00
CA GLY A 14 -0.38 -8.72 3.21
C GLY A 14 0.49 -9.00 1.98
N GLN A 15 1.60 -9.70 2.16
CA GLN A 15 2.51 -10.04 1.07
C GLN A 15 1.96 -11.11 0.12
N LEU A 16 1.18 -12.08 0.61
CA LEU A 16 0.50 -13.03 -0.27
C LEU A 16 -0.46 -12.33 -1.22
N VAL A 17 -1.19 -11.34 -0.71
CA VAL A 17 -2.11 -10.53 -1.51
C VAL A 17 -1.35 -9.63 -2.47
N ASP A 18 -0.37 -8.89 -1.97
CA ASP A 18 0.40 -7.93 -2.76
C ASP A 18 1.20 -8.61 -3.87
N GLY A 19 1.92 -9.66 -3.54
CA GLY A 19 2.69 -10.42 -4.52
C GLY A 19 1.84 -11.12 -5.58
N ALA A 20 0.54 -11.34 -5.28
CA ALA A 20 -0.39 -11.90 -6.25
C ALA A 20 -1.08 -10.84 -7.13
N LEU A 21 -1.24 -9.60 -6.63
CA LEU A 21 -1.98 -8.51 -7.30
C LEU A 21 -1.10 -7.32 -7.69
N GLY A 22 0.12 -7.22 -7.15
CA GLY A 22 0.98 -6.04 -7.31
C GLY A 22 0.42 -4.81 -6.61
N MET A 23 -0.40 -4.98 -5.58
CA MET A 23 -1.01 -3.90 -4.82
C MET A 23 -1.65 -4.42 -3.53
N ALA A 24 -1.82 -3.55 -2.55
CA ALA A 24 -2.60 -3.76 -1.33
C ALA A 24 -1.84 -4.29 -0.09
N TYR A 25 -0.52 -4.39 -0.11
CA TYR A 25 0.25 -4.70 1.11
C TYR A 25 -0.06 -3.70 2.21
N GLY A 26 0.14 -2.42 1.93
CA GLY A 26 -0.04 -1.36 2.90
C GLY A 26 -1.46 -1.29 3.46
N VAL A 27 -2.50 -1.27 2.61
CA VAL A 27 -3.89 -1.21 3.07
C VAL A 27 -4.29 -2.44 3.89
N THR A 28 -3.80 -3.62 3.53
CA THR A 28 -4.07 -4.87 4.27
C THR A 28 -3.41 -4.83 5.64
N CYS A 29 -2.11 -4.56 5.70
CA CYS A 29 -1.37 -4.48 6.96
C CYS A 29 -1.92 -3.37 7.87
N SER A 30 -2.19 -2.19 7.32
CA SER A 30 -2.74 -1.07 8.07
C SER A 30 -4.11 -1.37 8.66
N THR A 31 -4.99 -2.00 7.88
CA THR A 31 -6.32 -2.40 8.35
C THR A 31 -6.23 -3.34 9.56
N PHE A 32 -5.39 -4.36 9.48
CA PHE A 32 -5.21 -5.30 10.61
C PHE A 32 -4.59 -4.62 11.82
N LEU A 33 -3.52 -3.86 11.65
CA LEU A 33 -2.84 -3.18 12.76
C LEU A 33 -3.74 -2.14 13.44
N LEU A 34 -4.63 -1.50 12.68
CA LEU A 34 -5.59 -0.54 13.21
C LEU A 34 -6.58 -1.20 14.19
N THR A 35 -6.98 -2.46 13.92
CA THR A 35 -7.84 -3.23 14.84
C THR A 35 -7.16 -3.61 16.15
N LEU A 36 -5.83 -3.66 16.16
CA LEU A 36 -5.03 -3.92 17.37
C LEU A 36 -4.83 -2.67 18.22
N GLY A 37 -5.43 -1.53 17.85
CA GLY A 37 -5.32 -0.28 18.58
C GLY A 37 -3.97 0.44 18.40
N VAL A 38 -3.15 0.02 17.44
CA VAL A 38 -1.88 0.72 17.15
C VAL A 38 -2.18 2.10 16.60
N ALA A 39 -1.41 3.11 17.00
CA ALA A 39 -1.58 4.48 16.55
C ALA A 39 -1.34 4.60 15.03
N PRO A 40 -2.17 5.36 14.28
CA PRO A 40 -2.08 5.44 12.81
C PRO A 40 -0.68 5.79 12.28
N ALA A 41 0.01 6.75 12.91
CA ALA A 41 1.35 7.12 12.52
C ALA A 41 2.36 5.96 12.68
N MET A 42 2.23 5.17 13.76
CA MET A 42 3.08 4.01 14.00
C MET A 42 2.75 2.85 13.04
N ILE A 43 1.49 2.70 12.68
CA ILE A 43 1.08 1.73 11.64
C ILE A 43 1.73 2.10 10.33
N SER A 44 1.53 3.34 9.87
CA SER A 44 2.08 3.81 8.58
C SER A 44 3.60 3.67 8.57
N TYR A 45 4.27 4.11 9.63
CA TYR A 45 5.73 3.95 9.75
C TYR A 45 6.17 2.49 9.65
N SER A 46 5.54 1.59 10.42
CA SER A 46 5.90 0.17 10.43
C SER A 46 5.70 -0.50 9.07
N VAL A 47 4.60 -0.16 8.41
CA VAL A 47 4.29 -0.64 7.06
C VAL A 47 5.32 -0.11 6.06
N LYS A 48 5.63 1.19 6.08
CA LYS A 48 6.59 1.79 5.15
C LYS A 48 7.99 1.22 5.31
N VAL A 49 8.45 1.01 6.52
CA VAL A 49 9.76 0.36 6.74
C VAL A 49 9.77 -1.07 6.18
N SER A 50 8.69 -1.82 6.33
CA SER A 50 8.64 -3.18 5.76
C SER A 50 8.54 -3.17 4.23
N GLU A 51 7.81 -2.21 3.65
CA GLU A 51 7.66 -2.05 2.20
C GLU A 51 8.99 -1.69 1.49
N ILE A 52 9.92 -1.02 2.15
CA ILE A 52 11.25 -0.74 1.56
C ILE A 52 11.90 -2.02 1.05
N PHE A 53 11.81 -3.10 1.83
CA PHE A 53 12.42 -4.38 1.44
C PHE A 53 11.69 -5.04 0.28
N THR A 54 10.37 -5.03 0.29
CA THR A 54 9.55 -5.69 -0.75
C THR A 54 9.59 -4.91 -2.07
N THR A 55 9.38 -3.60 -2.02
CA THR A 55 9.38 -2.73 -3.21
C THR A 55 10.77 -2.54 -3.78
N GLY A 56 11.81 -2.53 -2.93
CA GLY A 56 13.21 -2.46 -3.37
C GLY A 56 13.58 -3.66 -4.24
N ILE A 57 13.28 -4.88 -3.78
CA ILE A 57 13.53 -6.11 -4.55
C ILE A 57 12.69 -6.12 -5.83
N SER A 58 11.43 -5.75 -5.74
CA SER A 58 10.52 -5.68 -6.89
C SER A 58 10.99 -4.66 -7.92
N GLY A 59 11.29 -3.44 -7.51
CA GLY A 59 11.75 -2.35 -8.39
C GLY A 59 13.04 -2.69 -9.13
N VAL A 60 14.03 -3.25 -8.42
CA VAL A 60 15.29 -3.71 -9.02
C VAL A 60 15.03 -4.85 -10.02
N SER A 61 14.17 -5.81 -9.68
CA SER A 61 13.80 -6.90 -10.59
C SER A 61 13.15 -6.35 -11.88
N HIS A 62 12.25 -5.38 -11.77
CA HIS A 62 11.63 -4.74 -12.93
C HIS A 62 12.61 -3.96 -13.80
N LEU A 63 13.65 -3.35 -13.21
CA LEU A 63 14.74 -2.71 -13.96
C LEU A 63 15.49 -3.73 -14.81
N PHE A 64 15.90 -4.86 -14.22
CA PHE A 64 16.61 -5.92 -14.95
C PHE A 64 15.78 -6.49 -16.11
N HIS A 65 14.47 -6.60 -15.94
CA HIS A 65 13.58 -7.10 -16.96
C HIS A 65 13.11 -6.02 -17.96
N GLN A 66 13.66 -4.80 -17.90
CA GLN A 66 13.31 -3.68 -18.78
C GLN A 66 11.80 -3.36 -18.76
N ASN A 67 11.18 -3.49 -17.61
CA ASN A 67 9.76 -3.22 -17.39
C ASN A 67 9.49 -1.79 -16.89
N VAL A 68 10.50 -0.92 -16.91
CA VAL A 68 10.40 0.45 -16.39
C VAL A 68 10.42 1.45 -17.53
N SER A 69 9.40 2.29 -17.61
CA SER A 69 9.41 3.50 -18.43
C SER A 69 10.06 4.64 -17.65
N ARG A 70 11.20 5.14 -18.10
CA ARG A 70 11.91 6.25 -17.43
C ARG A 70 11.06 7.51 -17.29
N ALA A 71 10.29 7.84 -18.32
CA ALA A 71 9.41 9.01 -18.29
C ALA A 71 8.33 8.85 -17.20
N LEU A 72 7.62 7.71 -17.20
CA LEU A 72 6.59 7.44 -16.20
C LEU A 72 7.18 7.35 -14.78
N PHE A 73 8.36 6.76 -14.63
CA PHE A 73 9.05 6.70 -13.33
C PHE A 73 9.25 8.10 -12.73
N TRP A 74 9.77 9.07 -13.47
CA TRP A 74 10.01 10.42 -12.95
C TRP A 74 8.71 11.21 -12.71
N GLU A 75 7.69 11.00 -13.55
CA GLU A 75 6.36 11.57 -13.34
C GLU A 75 5.68 11.05 -12.07
N LEU A 76 6.06 9.85 -11.62
CA LEU A 76 5.53 9.24 -10.41
C LEU A 76 6.41 9.52 -9.19
N ALA A 77 7.72 9.32 -9.29
CA ALA A 77 8.61 9.35 -8.14
C ALA A 77 8.68 10.74 -7.48
N VAL A 78 8.92 11.79 -8.26
CA VAL A 78 9.09 13.14 -7.71
C VAL A 78 7.83 13.66 -7.01
N PRO A 79 6.65 13.71 -7.66
CA PRO A 79 5.45 14.17 -6.98
C PRO A 79 4.94 13.19 -5.94
N GLY A 80 5.18 11.88 -6.11
CA GLY A 80 4.86 10.87 -5.11
C GLY A 80 5.65 11.04 -3.83
N VAL A 81 6.96 11.32 -3.92
CA VAL A 81 7.80 11.66 -2.77
C VAL A 81 7.29 12.92 -2.09
N ALA A 82 7.00 13.99 -2.84
CA ALA A 82 6.48 15.23 -2.28
C ALA A 82 5.16 15.02 -1.53
N GLY A 83 4.22 14.30 -2.13
CA GLY A 83 2.96 13.93 -1.48
C GLY A 83 3.17 13.04 -0.25
N GLY A 84 4.03 12.03 -0.39
CA GLY A 84 4.35 11.09 0.69
C GLY A 84 4.99 11.75 1.90
N VAL A 85 5.99 12.61 1.71
CA VAL A 85 6.63 13.40 2.77
C VAL A 85 5.62 14.31 3.46
N THR A 86 4.77 15.00 2.69
CA THR A 86 3.72 15.87 3.24
C THR A 86 2.73 15.08 4.09
N GLY A 87 2.25 13.96 3.59
CA GLY A 87 1.32 13.09 4.32
C GLY A 87 1.94 12.50 5.60
N ALA A 88 3.18 12.03 5.51
CA ALA A 88 3.92 11.49 6.65
C ALA A 88 4.17 12.56 7.72
N TYR A 89 4.57 13.78 7.33
CA TYR A 89 4.75 14.89 8.23
C TYR A 89 3.46 15.25 8.98
N ILE A 90 2.35 15.36 8.25
CA ILE A 90 1.03 15.65 8.84
C ILE A 90 0.65 14.55 9.83
N LEU A 91 0.72 13.29 9.43
CA LEU A 91 0.32 12.18 10.30
C LEU A 91 1.21 12.04 11.54
N ALA A 92 2.50 12.37 11.44
CA ALA A 92 3.44 12.30 12.55
C ALA A 92 3.24 13.42 13.59
N ASN A 93 2.81 14.62 13.16
CA ASN A 93 2.75 15.81 14.02
C ASN A 93 1.35 16.13 14.55
N PHE A 94 0.31 15.48 14.06
CA PHE A 94 -1.07 15.71 14.52
C PHE A 94 -1.61 14.50 15.30
N PRO A 95 -2.58 14.68 16.21
CA PRO A 95 -3.14 13.59 17.01
C PRO A 95 -3.75 12.50 16.13
N GLY A 96 -3.12 11.34 16.07
CA GLY A 96 -3.51 10.23 15.20
C GLY A 96 -4.95 9.73 15.43
N GLU A 97 -5.47 9.87 16.65
CA GLU A 97 -6.85 9.49 16.99
C GLU A 97 -7.89 10.23 16.14
N LYS A 98 -7.64 11.51 15.82
CA LYS A 98 -8.54 12.30 14.97
C LYS A 98 -8.57 11.79 13.52
N PHE A 99 -7.55 11.09 13.09
CA PHE A 99 -7.46 10.54 11.74
C PHE A 99 -8.11 9.14 11.61
N LYS A 100 -8.32 8.41 12.73
CA LYS A 100 -8.91 7.06 12.69
C LYS A 100 -10.22 6.97 11.89
N PRO A 101 -11.23 7.84 12.09
CA PRO A 101 -12.45 7.79 11.30
C PRO A 101 -12.20 8.04 9.81
N TRP A 102 -11.35 9.00 9.48
CA TRP A 102 -11.00 9.34 8.10
C TRP A 102 -10.24 8.22 7.40
N ILE A 103 -9.25 7.63 8.09
CA ILE A 103 -8.49 6.47 7.60
C ILE A 103 -9.42 5.29 7.38
N SER A 104 -10.31 4.98 8.34
CA SER A 104 -11.27 3.89 8.21
C SER A 104 -12.24 4.12 7.04
N GLY A 105 -12.75 5.35 6.88
CA GLY A 105 -13.57 5.74 5.73
C GLY A 105 -12.84 5.55 4.40
N TYR A 106 -11.60 6.01 4.32
CA TYR A 106 -10.73 5.80 3.16
C TYR A 106 -10.55 4.32 2.83
N LEU A 107 -10.25 3.49 3.84
CA LEU A 107 -10.05 2.04 3.65
C LEU A 107 -11.34 1.34 3.19
N ILE A 108 -12.51 1.78 3.65
CA ILE A 108 -13.80 1.29 3.14
C ILE A 108 -13.95 1.66 1.66
N LEU A 109 -13.67 2.90 1.28
CA LEU A 109 -13.72 3.33 -0.12
C LEU A 109 -12.74 2.54 -0.98
N MET A 110 -11.53 2.27 -0.49
CA MET A 110 -10.57 1.41 -1.19
C MET A 110 -11.08 -0.03 -1.33
N GLY A 111 -11.69 -0.57 -0.30
CA GLY A 111 -12.32 -1.90 -0.35
C GLY A 111 -13.42 -1.96 -1.42
N LEU A 112 -14.31 -0.99 -1.45
CA LEU A 112 -15.36 -0.84 -2.47
C LEU A 112 -14.78 -0.70 -3.87
N TYR A 113 -13.74 0.13 -4.02
CA TYR A 113 -13.05 0.32 -5.29
C TYR A 113 -12.41 -0.98 -5.79
N ILE A 114 -11.73 -1.73 -4.91
CA ILE A 114 -11.13 -3.03 -5.24
C ILE A 114 -12.21 -4.04 -5.67
N LEU A 115 -13.35 -4.08 -4.96
CA LEU A 115 -14.49 -4.92 -5.35
C LEU A 115 -15.07 -4.54 -6.71
N TRP A 116 -15.29 -3.26 -6.94
CA TRP A 116 -15.77 -2.75 -8.22
C TRP A 116 -14.78 -3.11 -9.34
N ARG A 117 -13.49 -2.87 -9.13
CA ARG A 117 -12.42 -3.16 -10.09
C ARG A 117 -12.30 -4.64 -10.40
N SER A 118 -12.57 -5.52 -9.43
CA SER A 118 -12.54 -6.98 -9.63
C SER A 118 -13.51 -7.49 -10.70
N ASN A 119 -14.55 -6.72 -10.99
CA ASN A 119 -15.57 -7.08 -11.96
C ASN A 119 -15.34 -6.48 -13.36
N HIS A 120 -14.34 -5.59 -13.51
CA HIS A 120 -14.07 -4.91 -14.77
C HIS A 120 -12.79 -5.46 -15.41
N LYS A 121 -12.85 -5.75 -16.71
CA LYS A 121 -11.67 -6.12 -17.50
C LYS A 121 -10.76 -4.90 -17.67
N PRO A 122 -9.43 -5.05 -17.66
CA PRO A 122 -8.54 -3.97 -18.04
C PRO A 122 -8.81 -3.59 -19.50
N ILE A 123 -9.08 -2.31 -19.72
CA ILE A 123 -9.19 -1.76 -21.08
C ILE A 123 -7.77 -1.37 -21.49
N VAL A 124 -7.23 -1.97 -22.52
CA VAL A 124 -5.91 -1.60 -23.05
C VAL A 124 -6.15 -0.56 -24.14
N ILE A 125 -5.89 0.70 -23.85
CA ILE A 125 -5.93 1.81 -24.82
C ILE A 125 -4.61 2.56 -24.72
N GLY A 126 -3.84 2.57 -25.82
CA GLY A 126 -2.80 3.51 -26.18
C GLY A 126 -1.66 3.84 -25.20
N THR A 127 -0.59 4.37 -25.78
CA THR A 127 0.66 4.79 -25.11
C THR A 127 0.73 6.31 -24.90
N GLU A 128 -0.40 6.99 -24.71
CA GLU A 128 -0.38 8.44 -24.50
C GLU A 128 0.31 8.80 -23.18
N PRO A 129 1.18 9.83 -23.15
CA PRO A 129 1.79 10.32 -21.93
C PRO A 129 0.69 10.84 -21.01
N THR A 130 0.50 10.18 -19.90
CA THR A 130 -0.43 10.65 -18.88
C THR A 130 0.23 11.73 -18.06
N LYS A 131 -0.53 12.80 -17.78
CA LYS A 131 -0.20 13.71 -16.69
C LYS A 131 -0.40 12.98 -15.36
N ALA A 132 0.56 12.12 -15.00
CA ALA A 132 0.50 11.30 -13.79
C ALA A 132 0.90 12.08 -12.52
N VAL A 133 1.42 13.30 -12.66
CA VAL A 133 1.91 14.14 -11.57
C VAL A 133 0.87 14.35 -10.45
N PRO A 134 -0.36 14.82 -10.70
CA PRO A 134 -1.36 14.99 -9.63
C PRO A 134 -1.76 13.66 -9.00
N LEU A 135 -1.88 12.61 -9.81
CA LEU A 135 -2.21 11.27 -9.35
C LEU A 135 -1.14 10.74 -8.39
N ALA A 136 0.13 10.93 -8.72
CA ALA A 136 1.25 10.50 -7.90
C ALA A 136 1.34 11.29 -6.59
N ALA A 137 1.14 12.61 -6.62
CA ALA A 137 1.14 13.43 -5.41
C ALA A 137 0.02 13.02 -4.44
N VAL A 138 -1.20 12.85 -4.96
CA VAL A 138 -2.34 12.38 -4.17
C VAL A 138 -2.12 10.94 -3.69
N GLY A 139 -1.63 10.06 -4.58
CA GLY A 139 -1.33 8.67 -4.23
C GLY A 139 -0.32 8.56 -3.10
N GLY A 140 0.80 9.29 -3.18
CA GLY A 140 1.82 9.33 -2.13
C GLY A 140 1.30 9.89 -0.81
N PHE A 141 0.47 10.94 -0.86
CA PHE A 141 -0.17 11.50 0.33
C PHE A 141 -1.11 10.50 1.02
N LEU A 142 -2.02 9.90 0.27
CA LEU A 142 -2.96 8.89 0.78
C LEU A 142 -2.25 7.63 1.27
N ASP A 143 -1.16 7.27 0.62
CA ASP A 143 -0.31 6.16 1.00
C ASP A 143 0.35 6.36 2.38
N ALA A 144 0.85 7.58 2.64
CA ALA A 144 1.41 7.93 3.94
C ALA A 144 0.34 7.99 5.04
N VAL A 145 -0.79 8.66 4.79
CA VAL A 145 -1.85 8.89 5.78
C VAL A 145 -2.65 7.61 6.05
N GLY A 146 -2.96 6.84 5.01
CA GLY A 146 -3.75 5.61 5.11
C GLY A 146 -2.92 4.37 5.44
N GLY A 147 -1.58 4.48 5.46
CA GLY A 147 -0.69 3.33 5.62
C GLY A 147 -0.66 2.38 4.42
N GLY A 148 -1.17 2.82 3.28
CA GLY A 148 -1.19 2.12 2.00
C GLY A 148 -2.21 2.75 1.06
N GLY A 149 -1.83 2.99 -0.16
CA GLY A 149 -2.71 3.65 -1.13
C GLY A 149 -2.04 3.82 -2.48
N TRP A 150 -0.73 3.74 -2.52
CA TRP A 150 0.04 3.91 -3.75
C TRP A 150 -0.44 2.93 -4.84
N GLY A 151 -0.36 1.63 -4.60
CA GLY A 151 -0.81 0.62 -5.56
C GLY A 151 -2.28 0.75 -5.97
N PRO A 152 -3.24 0.71 -5.02
CA PRO A 152 -4.67 0.87 -5.33
C PRO A 152 -5.02 2.16 -6.06
N VAL A 153 -4.39 3.28 -5.74
CA VAL A 153 -4.69 4.58 -6.37
C VAL A 153 -3.93 4.75 -7.67
N VAL A 154 -2.61 4.62 -7.64
CA VAL A 154 -1.76 4.94 -8.80
C VAL A 154 -1.80 3.85 -9.84
N THR A 155 -1.47 2.59 -9.45
CA THR A 155 -1.44 1.46 -10.38
C THR A 155 -2.80 1.23 -11.02
N SER A 156 -3.85 1.17 -10.20
CA SER A 156 -5.19 0.87 -10.73
C SER A 156 -5.70 1.96 -11.66
N THR A 157 -5.41 3.23 -11.36
CA THR A 157 -5.83 4.35 -12.22
C THR A 157 -5.09 4.33 -13.55
N LEU A 158 -3.78 4.09 -13.54
CA LEU A 158 -3.00 3.99 -14.78
C LEU A 158 -3.44 2.81 -15.63
N LEU A 159 -3.68 1.65 -15.01
CA LEU A 159 -4.21 0.48 -15.73
C LEU A 159 -5.63 0.72 -16.26
N ALA A 160 -6.48 1.43 -15.52
CA ALA A 160 -7.82 1.80 -15.98
C ALA A 160 -7.79 2.79 -17.15
N LYS A 161 -6.78 3.65 -17.23
CA LYS A 161 -6.53 4.55 -18.37
C LYS A 161 -5.93 3.84 -19.59
N GLY A 162 -5.69 2.54 -19.50
CA GLY A 162 -5.26 1.72 -20.64
C GLY A 162 -3.76 1.71 -20.91
N HIS A 163 -2.93 2.14 -19.94
CA HIS A 163 -1.48 2.01 -20.09
C HIS A 163 -1.07 0.54 -20.07
N GLN A 164 0.03 0.23 -20.76
CA GLN A 164 0.56 -1.12 -20.82
C GLN A 164 0.92 -1.64 -19.41
N PRO A 165 0.31 -2.75 -18.95
CA PRO A 165 0.50 -3.24 -17.58
C PRO A 165 1.96 -3.45 -17.19
N ARG A 166 2.76 -3.98 -18.11
CA ARG A 166 4.20 -4.23 -17.93
C ARG A 166 4.94 -2.98 -17.46
N TYR A 167 4.78 -1.86 -18.18
CA TYR A 167 5.48 -0.62 -17.88
C TYR A 167 4.87 0.14 -16.70
N VAL A 168 3.54 0.03 -16.51
CA VAL A 168 2.88 0.59 -15.33
C VAL A 168 3.40 -0.09 -14.07
N ILE A 169 3.29 -1.41 -13.99
CA ILE A 169 3.68 -2.17 -12.79
C ILE A 169 5.16 -1.94 -12.47
N GLY A 170 6.05 -2.03 -13.46
CA GLY A 170 7.47 -1.83 -13.23
C GLY A 170 7.84 -0.40 -12.79
N SER A 171 7.26 0.62 -13.44
CA SER A 171 7.55 2.02 -13.08
C SER A 171 6.96 2.41 -11.75
N VAL A 172 5.75 1.93 -11.42
CA VAL A 172 5.07 2.18 -10.15
C VAL A 172 5.84 1.53 -9.00
N ASN A 173 6.23 0.25 -9.12
CA ASN A 173 7.02 -0.43 -8.08
C ASN A 173 8.36 0.25 -7.81
N LEU A 174 9.06 0.67 -8.87
CA LEU A 174 10.33 1.38 -8.70
C LEU A 174 10.12 2.75 -8.05
N ALA A 175 9.08 3.49 -8.45
CA ALA A 175 8.75 4.79 -7.85
C ALA A 175 8.31 4.63 -6.38
N GLU A 176 7.54 3.59 -6.07
CA GLU A 176 7.07 3.27 -4.73
C GLU A 176 8.22 3.07 -3.75
N PHE A 177 9.31 2.43 -4.15
CA PHE A 177 10.50 2.30 -3.31
C PHE A 177 10.99 3.68 -2.81
N PHE A 178 11.08 4.68 -3.68
CA PHE A 178 11.53 6.03 -3.30
C PHE A 178 10.48 6.76 -2.46
N VAL A 179 9.21 6.56 -2.76
CA VAL A 179 8.09 7.13 -1.99
C VAL A 179 8.07 6.54 -0.58
N THR A 180 8.11 5.23 -0.43
CA THR A 180 8.11 4.55 0.87
C THR A 180 9.37 4.86 1.67
N LEU A 181 10.53 4.91 1.04
CA LEU A 181 11.79 5.28 1.69
C LEU A 181 11.70 6.71 2.25
N SER A 182 11.20 7.67 1.46
CA SER A 182 11.05 9.06 1.91
C SER A 182 10.04 9.22 3.05
N GLN A 183 8.94 8.48 3.00
CA GLN A 183 7.94 8.43 4.07
C GLN A 183 8.53 7.81 5.35
N ALA A 184 9.24 6.69 5.24
CA ALA A 184 9.88 6.05 6.39
C ALA A 184 10.92 6.95 7.05
N ILE A 185 11.75 7.66 6.26
CA ILE A 185 12.69 8.65 6.76
C ILE A 185 11.95 9.79 7.48
N THR A 186 10.87 10.29 6.90
CA THR A 186 10.06 11.36 7.51
C THR A 186 9.49 10.90 8.86
N PHE A 187 8.88 9.73 8.91
CA PHE A 187 8.39 9.18 10.18
C PHE A 187 9.51 8.96 11.19
N PHE A 188 10.67 8.48 10.76
CA PHE A 188 11.83 8.27 11.63
C PHE A 188 12.32 9.57 12.29
N ILE A 189 12.27 10.68 11.57
CA ILE A 189 12.69 12.00 12.09
C ILE A 189 11.72 12.52 13.17
N PHE A 190 10.42 12.31 12.97
CA PHE A 190 9.38 12.88 13.83
C PHE A 190 8.83 11.93 14.89
N LEU A 191 9.00 10.61 14.70
CA LEU A 191 8.53 9.60 15.64
C LEU A 191 9.70 8.91 16.32
N LYS A 192 9.55 8.62 17.63
CA LYS A 192 10.49 7.73 18.29
C LYS A 192 10.31 6.31 17.80
N LEU A 193 11.41 5.58 17.65
CA LEU A 193 11.41 4.15 17.29
C LEU A 193 10.72 3.33 18.40
N GLU A 194 9.42 3.19 18.30
CA GLU A 194 8.62 2.29 19.12
C GLU A 194 8.13 1.13 18.27
N ASN A 195 7.86 0.00 18.88
CA ASN A 195 7.28 -1.18 18.20
C ASN A 195 8.16 -1.88 17.14
N PHE A 196 9.47 -1.91 17.35
CA PHE A 196 10.39 -2.69 16.50
C PHE A 196 9.90 -4.13 16.24
N ARG A 197 9.16 -4.72 17.18
CA ARG A 197 8.57 -6.06 17.05
C ARG A 197 7.51 -6.14 15.94
N ILE A 198 6.74 -5.07 15.72
CA ILE A 198 5.76 -5.00 14.62
C ILE A 198 6.50 -4.97 13.30
N ILE A 199 7.49 -4.08 13.17
CA ILE A 199 8.31 -3.93 11.95
C ILE A 199 8.99 -5.25 11.60
N ALA A 200 9.69 -5.84 12.57
CA ALA A 200 10.37 -7.12 12.37
C ALA A 200 9.38 -8.23 11.97
N GLY A 201 8.21 -8.28 12.60
CA GLY A 201 7.17 -9.24 12.26
C GLY A 201 6.65 -9.07 10.83
N LEU A 202 6.35 -7.85 10.42
CA LEU A 202 5.89 -7.55 9.05
C LEU A 202 6.95 -7.93 8.01
N ILE A 203 8.22 -7.60 8.26
CA ILE A 203 9.34 -7.96 7.38
C ILE A 203 9.48 -9.49 7.27
N LEU A 204 9.52 -10.19 8.40
CA LEU A 204 9.65 -11.66 8.42
C LEU A 204 8.46 -12.32 7.71
N GLY A 205 7.24 -11.90 8.02
CA GLY A 205 6.04 -12.41 7.34
C GLY A 205 6.06 -12.16 5.84
N GLY A 206 6.45 -10.94 5.43
CA GLY A 206 6.58 -10.56 4.03
C GLY A 206 7.63 -11.39 3.28
N ILE A 207 8.83 -11.53 3.84
CA ILE A 207 9.92 -12.32 3.22
C ILE A 207 9.51 -13.80 3.07
N ILE A 208 8.89 -14.38 4.10
CA ILE A 208 8.42 -15.77 4.04
C ILE A 208 7.35 -15.94 2.97
N ALA A 209 6.42 -15.00 2.87
CA ALA A 209 5.30 -15.08 1.94
C ALA A 209 5.68 -14.83 0.48
N ALA A 210 6.70 -14.04 0.20
CA ALA A 210 7.08 -13.60 -1.14
C ALA A 210 7.20 -14.74 -2.18
N PRO A 211 7.91 -15.84 -1.92
CA PRO A 211 8.00 -16.95 -2.88
C PRO A 211 6.66 -17.67 -3.10
N PHE A 212 5.83 -17.76 -2.07
CA PHE A 212 4.50 -18.38 -2.16
C PHE A 212 3.51 -17.48 -2.90
N ALA A 213 3.61 -16.16 -2.73
CA ALA A 213 2.78 -15.17 -3.41
C ALA A 213 2.93 -15.26 -4.93
N ALA A 214 4.17 -15.38 -5.43
CA ALA A 214 4.44 -15.54 -6.85
C ALA A 214 3.77 -16.80 -7.42
N LYS A 215 3.78 -17.90 -6.68
CA LYS A 215 3.09 -19.15 -7.07
C LYS A 215 1.57 -18.99 -6.99
N LEU A 216 1.06 -18.31 -5.97
CA LEU A 216 -0.37 -18.07 -5.78
C LEU A 216 -0.95 -17.22 -6.92
N CYS A 217 -0.19 -16.25 -7.42
CA CYS A 217 -0.54 -15.44 -8.58
C CYS A 217 -0.78 -16.28 -9.85
N GLN A 218 -0.07 -17.40 -9.99
CA GLN A 218 -0.24 -18.31 -11.13
C GLN A 218 -1.49 -19.20 -11.00
N ILE A 219 -1.91 -19.51 -9.77
CA ILE A 219 -2.96 -20.49 -9.47
C ILE A 219 -4.32 -19.81 -9.26
N LEU A 220 -4.36 -18.71 -8.52
CA LEU A 220 -5.61 -18.05 -8.18
C LEU A 220 -5.97 -16.94 -9.17
N PRO A 221 -7.23 -16.91 -9.65
CA PRO A 221 -7.69 -15.79 -10.45
C PRO A 221 -7.62 -14.49 -9.66
N ALA A 222 -6.99 -13.46 -10.21
CA ALA A 222 -6.87 -12.13 -9.60
C ALA A 222 -8.22 -11.60 -9.08
N LYS A 223 -9.31 -11.92 -9.78
CA LYS A 223 -10.68 -11.58 -9.38
C LYS A 223 -11.07 -12.11 -8.00
N VAL A 224 -10.67 -13.34 -7.66
CA VAL A 224 -10.98 -13.97 -6.37
C VAL A 224 -10.21 -13.27 -5.27
N LEU A 225 -8.91 -13.06 -5.47
CA LEU A 225 -8.05 -12.38 -4.50
C LEU A 225 -8.54 -10.94 -4.24
N MET A 226 -8.82 -10.18 -5.30
CA MET A 226 -9.37 -8.81 -5.17
C MET A 226 -10.69 -8.79 -4.40
N ARG A 227 -11.58 -9.75 -4.62
CA ARG A 227 -12.84 -9.83 -3.89
C ARG A 227 -12.63 -10.12 -2.42
N LEU A 228 -11.79 -11.09 -2.08
CA LEU A 228 -11.48 -11.42 -0.69
C LEU A 228 -10.90 -10.22 0.06
N VAL A 229 -9.93 -9.53 -0.54
CA VAL A 229 -9.32 -8.33 0.03
C VAL A 229 -10.34 -7.21 0.19
N GLY A 230 -11.10 -6.90 -0.86
CA GLY A 230 -12.11 -5.84 -0.82
C GLY A 230 -13.15 -6.06 0.28
N ILE A 231 -13.66 -7.30 0.41
CA ILE A 231 -14.61 -7.68 1.47
C ILE A 231 -13.94 -7.51 2.85
N LEU A 232 -12.73 -8.03 3.03
CA LEU A 232 -11.99 -7.95 4.28
C LEU A 232 -11.77 -6.50 4.72
N LEU A 233 -11.31 -5.65 3.81
CA LEU A 233 -11.10 -4.22 4.07
C LEU A 233 -12.39 -3.54 4.53
N ILE A 234 -13.51 -3.78 3.85
CA ILE A 234 -14.81 -3.19 4.22
C ILE A 234 -15.23 -3.64 5.60
N LEU A 235 -15.22 -4.95 5.88
CA LEU A 235 -15.69 -5.50 7.15
C LEU A 235 -14.87 -4.95 8.33
N ILE A 236 -13.54 -5.04 8.24
CA ILE A 236 -12.65 -4.63 9.32
C ILE A 236 -12.69 -3.12 9.51
N SER A 237 -12.63 -2.34 8.43
CA SER A 237 -12.63 -0.88 8.51
C SER A 237 -13.98 -0.33 8.97
N THR A 238 -15.09 -0.97 8.62
CA THR A 238 -16.41 -0.59 9.15
C THR A 238 -16.47 -0.79 10.67
N ARG A 239 -16.01 -1.92 11.19
CA ARG A 239 -15.93 -2.14 12.63
C ARG A 239 -15.05 -1.09 13.32
N THR A 240 -13.87 -0.79 12.76
CA THR A 240 -12.97 0.22 13.32
C THR A 240 -13.57 1.62 13.29
N LEU A 241 -14.31 1.97 12.23
CA LEU A 241 -15.04 3.23 12.13
C LEU A 241 -16.13 3.35 13.18
N LEU A 242 -16.92 2.30 13.38
CA LEU A 242 -17.99 2.29 14.39
C LEU A 242 -17.43 2.42 15.82
N LEU A 243 -16.33 1.74 16.11
CA LEU A 243 -15.59 1.90 17.39
C LEU A 243 -15.08 3.33 17.57
N ALA A 244 -14.48 3.92 16.54
CA ALA A 244 -13.95 5.29 16.59
C ALA A 244 -15.04 6.35 16.75
N LEU A 245 -16.28 6.03 16.34
CA LEU A 245 -17.47 6.88 16.52
C LEU A 245 -18.25 6.61 17.81
N GLY A 246 -17.79 5.68 18.65
CA GLY A 246 -18.46 5.30 19.90
C GLY A 246 -19.84 4.65 19.72
N LYS A 247 -20.06 3.96 18.58
CA LYS A 247 -21.34 3.34 18.25
C LYS A 247 -21.43 1.85 18.61
N ILE A 248 -20.32 1.22 18.94
CA ILE A 248 -20.20 -0.17 19.45
C ILE A 248 -19.06 -0.27 20.45
#